data_fad9f33373bbe1effaae5ec0550522aa
#
_entry.id   fad9f33373bbe1effaae5ec0550522aa
#
_cell.length_a   1.000
_cell.length_b   1.000
_cell.length_c   1.000
_cell.angle_alpha   90.00
_cell.angle_beta   90.00
_cell.angle_gamma   90.00
#
_symmetry.space_group_name_H-M   'P 1'
#
loop_
_entity.id
_entity.type
_entity.pdbx_description
1 polymer ?
#
loop_
_entity_poly.entity_id
_entity_poly.type
_entity_poly.pdbx_seq_one_letter_code
_entity_poly.pdbx_strand_id
1 'polypeptide(L)'
;MKKLIFLLTLSVCSTLIFAQNARQNTRQQAQQQPQQQVQQQQVQAPRVPQWNPASTEWYTPVPAKVQPAKVAGQPPSDAIILFDGKDLSKWESSNPPAERGQRTAPAPWKIENGEMVIVPGSGGIQTKEYFGDCQLHIEFKSPPPGQNNGQGRGNSGVFLQNTYELQVLDGDNNLTYVNGMVGSIYKQSAPLVDPYTKNGEWQVYDVYWKAPVFNGEGELLSPAMITVVMNGVLIQNNYPLKGHTPYTGLPKYTPHGRLPLSLQDHGTEVAFRNIWIRNL
;
A
#
# COMPACT_ATOMS: atom_id res chain seq x y z
N MET A 1 11.06 92.14 -71.36
CA MET A 1 11.54 90.83 -70.97
C MET A 1 12.60 91.00 -69.89
N LYS A 2 12.26 91.16 -68.67
CA LYS A 2 13.12 91.18 -67.45
C LYS A 2 12.24 91.61 -66.31
N LYS A 3 11.58 90.68 -65.63
CA LYS A 3 10.97 90.84 -64.27
C LYS A 3 10.24 89.51 -63.95
N LEU A 4 10.99 88.52 -63.56
CA LEU A 4 10.39 87.37 -62.88
C LEU A 4 11.44 86.43 -62.24
N ILE A 5 12.42 86.96 -61.48
CA ILE A 5 13.42 86.14 -60.79
C ILE A 5 13.75 86.65 -59.37
N PHE A 6 12.85 87.39 -58.66
CA PHE A 6 13.19 87.89 -57.35
C PHE A 6 12.21 87.51 -56.23
N LEU A 7 11.30 86.60 -56.42
CA LEU A 7 10.31 86.23 -55.39
C LEU A 7 10.42 84.81 -54.87
N LEU A 8 11.41 84.02 -55.31
CA LEU A 8 11.51 82.60 -54.86
C LEU A 8 12.61 82.38 -53.80
N THR A 9 13.46 83.36 -53.45
CA THR A 9 14.57 83.14 -52.52
C THR A 9 14.28 83.55 -51.10
N LEU A 10 13.19 84.23 -50.80
CA LEU A 10 12.82 84.59 -49.38
C LEU A 10 11.92 83.59 -48.72
N SER A 11 11.26 82.71 -49.44
CA SER A 11 10.35 81.72 -48.88
C SER A 11 11.09 80.46 -48.34
N VAL A 12 12.29 80.15 -48.85
CA VAL A 12 13.05 78.97 -48.44
C VAL A 12 13.83 79.18 -47.12
N CYS A 13 14.20 80.48 -46.84
CA CYS A 13 14.98 80.77 -45.65
C CYS A 13 14.11 80.74 -44.36
N SER A 14 12.81 81.13 -44.47
CA SER A 14 11.90 81.18 -43.29
C SER A 14 11.45 79.77 -42.89
N THR A 15 11.31 78.85 -43.81
CA THR A 15 10.91 77.44 -43.53
C THR A 15 12.06 76.66 -42.91
N LEU A 16 13.32 76.96 -43.22
CA LEU A 16 14.49 76.31 -42.61
C LEU A 16 14.72 76.77 -41.16
N ILE A 17 14.46 78.03 -40.85
CA ILE A 17 14.59 78.53 -39.48
C ILE A 17 13.51 78.00 -38.54
N PHE A 18 12.25 77.83 -39.04
CA PHE A 18 11.18 77.19 -38.30
C PHE A 18 11.43 75.68 -38.04
N ALA A 19 12.00 74.99 -39.00
CA ALA A 19 12.34 73.59 -38.84
C ALA A 19 13.50 73.30 -37.90
N GLN A 20 14.48 74.21 -37.83
CA GLN A 20 15.59 74.12 -36.89
C GLN A 20 15.13 74.44 -35.46
N ASN A 21 14.30 75.46 -35.23
CA ASN A 21 13.75 75.80 -33.91
C ASN A 21 12.80 74.69 -33.39
N ALA A 22 11.99 74.06 -34.25
CA ALA A 22 11.17 72.93 -33.87
C ALA A 22 12.00 71.73 -33.43
N ARG A 23 13.12 71.38 -34.13
CA ARG A 23 14.03 70.36 -33.74
C ARG A 23 14.80 70.57 -32.45
N GLN A 24 15.15 71.89 -32.14
CA GLN A 24 15.81 72.26 -30.91
C GLN A 24 14.83 72.14 -29.72
N ASN A 25 13.58 72.59 -29.87
CA ASN A 25 12.56 72.42 -28.81
C ASN A 25 12.21 70.99 -28.52
N THR A 26 12.15 70.13 -29.56
CA THR A 26 11.88 68.69 -29.35
C THR A 26 13.08 68.02 -28.65
N ARG A 27 14.32 68.45 -28.89
CA ARG A 27 15.49 67.91 -28.18
C ARG A 27 15.59 68.42 -26.75
N GLN A 28 15.16 69.65 -26.44
CA GLN A 28 15.15 70.17 -25.08
C GLN A 28 14.00 69.54 -24.23
N GLN A 29 12.85 69.23 -24.83
CA GLN A 29 11.76 68.47 -24.18
C GLN A 29 12.08 67.01 -23.94
N ALA A 30 12.90 66.44 -24.79
CA ALA A 30 13.35 65.02 -24.60
C ALA A 30 14.41 64.90 -23.50
N GLN A 31 15.04 65.97 -23.08
CA GLN A 31 16.03 65.95 -21.97
C GLN A 31 15.43 66.30 -20.60
N GLN A 32 14.14 66.61 -20.52
CA GLN A 32 13.41 66.93 -19.29
C GLN A 32 12.38 65.86 -18.90
N GLN A 33 12.54 64.63 -19.36
CA GLN A 33 11.82 63.53 -18.71
C GLN A 33 12.41 63.36 -17.31
N PRO A 34 11.58 63.43 -16.24
CA PRO A 34 12.06 63.14 -14.91
C PRO A 34 12.60 61.73 -14.96
N GLN A 35 13.85 61.54 -14.56
CA GLN A 35 14.38 60.26 -14.18
C GLN A 35 13.48 59.72 -13.05
N GLN A 36 12.41 59.05 -13.37
CA GLN A 36 11.76 58.22 -12.40
C GLN A 36 12.82 57.21 -11.95
N GLN A 37 13.34 57.47 -10.77
CA GLN A 37 14.10 56.49 -10.03
C GLN A 37 13.21 55.24 -9.99
N VAL A 38 13.48 54.31 -10.88
CA VAL A 38 13.03 52.92 -10.71
C VAL A 38 13.74 52.48 -9.43
N GLN A 39 13.11 52.73 -8.28
CA GLN A 39 13.44 51.99 -7.08
C GLN A 39 13.27 50.52 -7.49
N GLN A 40 14.38 49.87 -7.84
CA GLN A 40 14.46 48.43 -7.86
C GLN A 40 14.07 48.02 -6.43
N GLN A 41 12.78 47.70 -6.25
CA GLN A 41 12.40 46.88 -5.13
C GLN A 41 13.24 45.60 -5.29
N GLN A 42 14.32 45.56 -4.51
CA GLN A 42 15.04 44.31 -4.31
C GLN A 42 13.96 43.33 -3.82
N VAL A 43 13.47 42.49 -4.72
CA VAL A 43 12.68 41.33 -4.35
C VAL A 43 13.60 40.55 -3.43
N GLN A 44 13.40 40.70 -2.12
CA GLN A 44 14.13 39.92 -1.14
C GLN A 44 13.86 38.47 -1.51
N ALA A 45 14.90 37.77 -1.87
CA ALA A 45 14.81 36.33 -2.06
C ALA A 45 14.06 35.73 -0.85
N PRO A 46 13.12 34.82 -1.07
CA PRO A 46 12.39 34.19 0.02
C PRO A 46 13.41 33.75 1.07
N ARG A 47 13.27 34.23 2.29
CA ARG A 47 14.15 33.82 3.38
C ARG A 47 13.96 32.30 3.53
N VAL A 48 14.99 31.54 3.20
CA VAL A 48 15.03 30.12 3.52
C VAL A 48 14.81 30.01 5.03
N PRO A 49 13.78 29.28 5.49
CA PRO A 49 13.55 29.12 6.91
C PRO A 49 14.83 28.62 7.58
N GLN A 50 15.29 29.32 8.59
CA GLN A 50 16.41 28.82 9.41
C GLN A 50 15.87 27.70 10.29
N TRP A 51 16.03 26.46 9.82
CA TRP A 51 15.68 25.26 10.59
C TRP A 51 16.67 25.11 11.75
N ASN A 52 16.14 24.96 12.94
CA ASN A 52 16.93 24.53 14.10
C ASN A 52 16.47 23.11 14.50
N PRO A 53 17.24 22.35 15.28
CA PRO A 53 16.85 20.98 15.65
C PRO A 53 15.45 20.89 16.25
N ALA A 54 15.05 21.80 17.12
CA ALA A 54 13.74 21.80 17.77
C ALA A 54 12.56 22.01 16.83
N SER A 55 12.77 22.58 15.63
CA SER A 55 11.67 22.82 14.68
C SER A 55 11.09 21.56 14.03
N THR A 56 11.76 20.41 14.18
CA THR A 56 11.33 19.07 13.69
C THR A 56 11.13 18.07 14.80
N GLU A 57 11.23 18.48 16.07
CA GLU A 57 11.03 17.60 17.22
C GLU A 57 9.55 17.51 17.58
N TRP A 58 9.06 16.29 17.75
CA TRP A 58 7.69 15.99 18.16
C TRP A 58 7.68 15.26 19.49
N TYR A 59 6.83 15.75 20.41
CA TYR A 59 6.71 15.18 21.75
C TYR A 59 5.39 14.45 21.95
N THR A 60 4.50 14.50 20.98
CA THR A 60 3.18 13.85 20.99
C THR A 60 2.80 13.35 19.61
N PRO A 61 2.09 12.22 19.50
CA PRO A 61 1.72 11.32 20.58
C PRO A 61 2.91 10.51 21.10
N VAL A 62 2.95 10.27 22.40
CA VAL A 62 3.96 9.37 23.00
C VAL A 62 3.59 7.92 22.65
N PRO A 63 4.50 7.12 22.07
CA PRO A 63 4.20 5.73 21.75
C PRO A 63 3.82 4.91 22.99
N ALA A 64 2.80 4.07 22.89
CA ALA A 64 2.41 3.16 23.95
C ALA A 64 3.54 2.14 24.23
N LYS A 65 3.73 1.79 25.50
CA LYS A 65 4.67 0.74 25.87
C LYS A 65 4.03 -0.63 25.66
N VAL A 66 4.67 -1.44 24.84
CA VAL A 66 4.32 -2.84 24.57
C VAL A 66 5.44 -3.72 25.09
N GLN A 67 5.09 -4.77 25.83
CA GLN A 67 6.07 -5.79 26.25
C GLN A 67 6.33 -6.72 25.07
N PRO A 68 7.58 -6.83 24.58
CA PRO A 68 7.89 -7.78 23.53
C PRO A 68 7.74 -9.22 24.02
N ALA A 69 7.55 -10.14 23.09
CA ALA A 69 7.58 -11.55 23.41
C ALA A 69 8.94 -11.99 23.98
N LYS A 70 8.93 -12.91 24.93
CA LYS A 70 10.16 -13.46 25.52
C LYS A 70 10.87 -14.44 24.61
N VAL A 71 10.16 -15.05 23.70
CA VAL A 71 10.64 -16.04 22.74
C VAL A 71 10.15 -15.62 21.34
N ALA A 72 10.99 -15.76 20.34
CA ALA A 72 10.62 -15.47 18.96
C ALA A 72 9.37 -16.24 18.54
N GLY A 73 8.49 -15.59 17.79
CA GLY A 73 7.22 -16.15 17.33
C GLY A 73 6.08 -16.10 18.36
N GLN A 74 6.36 -15.83 19.65
CA GLN A 74 5.31 -15.67 20.65
C GLN A 74 4.68 -14.28 20.58
N PRO A 75 3.42 -14.11 21.05
CA PRO A 75 2.70 -12.85 20.96
C PRO A 75 3.27 -11.78 21.89
N PRO A 76 3.39 -10.52 21.47
CA PRO A 76 3.61 -9.38 22.36
C PRO A 76 2.36 -9.08 23.20
N SER A 77 2.48 -8.18 24.18
CA SER A 77 1.42 -7.93 25.17
C SER A 77 0.15 -7.27 24.60
N ASP A 78 0.21 -6.68 23.43
CA ASP A 78 -0.92 -6.05 22.71
C ASP A 78 -1.49 -6.92 21.58
N ALA A 79 -1.05 -8.17 21.49
CA ALA A 79 -1.56 -9.11 20.49
C ALA A 79 -2.92 -9.69 20.91
N ILE A 80 -3.77 -9.88 19.92
CA ILE A 80 -5.01 -10.65 20.01
C ILE A 80 -4.66 -12.09 19.63
N ILE A 81 -4.84 -13.01 20.55
CA ILE A 81 -4.61 -14.43 20.29
C ILE A 81 -5.80 -14.98 19.51
N LEU A 82 -5.56 -15.44 18.29
CA LEU A 82 -6.58 -16.05 17.44
C LEU A 82 -6.63 -17.56 17.60
N PHE A 83 -5.48 -18.20 17.87
CA PHE A 83 -5.41 -19.63 18.18
C PHE A 83 -4.14 -19.98 18.99
N ASP A 84 -4.33 -20.58 20.14
CA ASP A 84 -3.26 -21.01 21.06
C ASP A 84 -3.24 -22.52 21.33
N GLY A 85 -3.95 -23.29 20.49
CA GLY A 85 -4.02 -24.75 20.60
C GLY A 85 -5.21 -25.28 21.41
N LYS A 86 -6.09 -24.41 21.98
CA LYS A 86 -7.14 -24.83 22.90
C LYS A 86 -8.52 -24.94 22.26
N ASP A 87 -8.96 -23.92 21.53
CA ASP A 87 -10.31 -23.86 20.98
C ASP A 87 -10.39 -22.98 19.70
N LEU A 88 -11.51 -23.08 19.00
CA LEU A 88 -11.82 -22.28 17.82
C LEU A 88 -12.83 -21.17 18.14
N SER A 89 -12.95 -20.72 19.36
CA SER A 89 -13.94 -19.73 19.80
C SER A 89 -13.83 -18.38 19.06
N LYS A 90 -12.65 -18.04 18.55
CA LYS A 90 -12.41 -16.84 17.74
C LYS A 90 -12.77 -17.01 16.26
N TRP A 91 -13.09 -18.22 15.85
CA TRP A 91 -13.34 -18.60 14.46
C TRP A 91 -14.78 -19.04 14.23
N GLU A 92 -15.23 -18.92 13.00
CA GLU A 92 -16.52 -19.39 12.49
C GLU A 92 -16.34 -19.89 11.06
N SER A 93 -17.33 -20.63 10.53
CA SER A 93 -17.34 -21.03 9.12
C SER A 93 -17.34 -19.79 8.22
N SER A 94 -16.50 -19.79 7.18
CA SER A 94 -16.54 -18.75 6.13
C SER A 94 -17.67 -18.98 5.12
N ASN A 95 -18.34 -20.14 5.16
CA ASN A 95 -19.50 -20.40 4.31
C ASN A 95 -20.68 -19.52 4.75
N PRO A 96 -21.37 -18.85 3.83
CA PRO A 96 -22.57 -18.12 4.19
C PRO A 96 -23.61 -19.07 4.80
N PRO A 97 -24.40 -18.60 5.78
CA PRO A 97 -25.49 -19.41 6.34
C PRO A 97 -26.47 -19.81 5.24
N ALA A 98 -27.01 -21.02 5.35
CA ALA A 98 -27.98 -21.57 4.37
C ALA A 98 -29.23 -20.69 4.23
N GLU A 99 -29.60 -19.98 5.28
CA GLU A 99 -30.77 -19.11 5.30
C GLU A 99 -30.40 -17.66 5.69
N ARG A 100 -31.01 -16.71 5.04
CA ARG A 100 -30.81 -15.29 5.31
C ARG A 100 -31.20 -14.93 6.75
N GLY A 101 -30.25 -14.39 7.52
CA GLY A 101 -30.48 -14.00 8.92
C GLY A 101 -30.06 -15.04 9.95
N GLN A 102 -29.58 -16.21 9.54
CA GLN A 102 -28.92 -17.16 10.44
C GLN A 102 -27.54 -16.64 10.87
N ARG A 103 -27.11 -17.03 12.07
CA ARG A 103 -25.72 -16.82 12.52
C ARG A 103 -24.81 -17.75 11.72
N THR A 104 -23.57 -17.31 11.48
CA THR A 104 -22.52 -18.16 10.93
C THR A 104 -22.38 -19.43 11.79
N ALA A 105 -22.12 -20.56 11.13
CA ALA A 105 -21.90 -21.82 11.84
C ALA A 105 -20.54 -21.78 12.58
N PRO A 106 -20.36 -22.58 13.64
CA PRO A 106 -19.05 -22.80 14.24
C PRO A 106 -18.03 -23.24 13.18
N ALA A 107 -16.75 -22.90 13.41
CA ALA A 107 -15.66 -23.35 12.55
C ALA A 107 -15.64 -24.90 12.47
N PRO A 108 -15.68 -25.51 11.27
CA PRO A 108 -15.83 -26.94 11.13
C PRO A 108 -14.52 -27.73 11.21
N TRP A 109 -13.42 -27.07 11.44
CA TRP A 109 -12.09 -27.68 11.53
C TRP A 109 -11.88 -28.37 12.88
N LYS A 110 -10.94 -29.31 12.96
CA LYS A 110 -10.62 -30.07 14.15
C LYS A 110 -9.39 -29.51 14.88
N ILE A 111 -9.28 -29.83 16.16
CA ILE A 111 -8.07 -29.59 16.94
C ILE A 111 -7.46 -30.94 17.27
N GLU A 112 -6.21 -31.15 16.86
CA GLU A 112 -5.43 -32.34 17.13
C GLU A 112 -4.04 -31.94 17.64
N ASN A 113 -3.64 -32.47 18.80
CA ASN A 113 -2.34 -32.21 19.40
C ASN A 113 -2.01 -30.70 19.58
N GLY A 114 -3.01 -29.85 19.82
CA GLY A 114 -2.85 -28.40 19.89
C GLY A 114 -2.70 -27.70 18.54
N GLU A 115 -2.93 -28.40 17.44
CA GLU A 115 -2.93 -27.89 16.09
C GLU A 115 -4.37 -27.74 15.57
N MET A 116 -4.66 -26.67 14.85
CA MET A 116 -5.91 -26.48 14.11
C MET A 116 -5.74 -27.09 12.72
N VAL A 117 -6.49 -28.15 12.42
CA VAL A 117 -6.32 -28.96 11.21
C VAL A 117 -7.55 -28.85 10.33
N ILE A 118 -7.36 -28.61 9.05
CA ILE A 118 -8.43 -28.62 8.05
C ILE A 118 -9.12 -29.99 8.02
N VAL A 119 -10.44 -29.97 8.03
CA VAL A 119 -11.25 -31.14 7.67
C VAL A 119 -11.62 -31.01 6.18
N PRO A 120 -11.01 -31.79 5.28
CA PRO A 120 -11.19 -31.62 3.85
C PRO A 120 -12.66 -31.62 3.42
N GLY A 121 -13.07 -30.61 2.64
CA GLY A 121 -14.44 -30.47 2.15
C GLY A 121 -15.42 -29.83 3.14
N SER A 122 -14.98 -29.46 4.33
CA SER A 122 -15.84 -28.79 5.33
C SER A 122 -16.00 -27.30 5.07
N GLY A 123 -15.18 -26.73 4.18
CA GLY A 123 -15.12 -25.29 3.88
C GLY A 123 -14.10 -24.53 4.74
N GLY A 124 -13.82 -23.30 4.33
CA GLY A 124 -12.90 -22.43 5.03
C GLY A 124 -13.47 -21.89 6.34
N ILE A 125 -12.60 -21.24 7.09
CA ILE A 125 -12.96 -20.55 8.34
C ILE A 125 -12.53 -19.10 8.29
N GLN A 126 -13.18 -18.26 9.09
CA GLN A 126 -12.84 -16.85 9.24
C GLN A 126 -12.89 -16.41 10.71
N THR A 127 -12.18 -15.34 11.02
CA THR A 127 -12.27 -14.75 12.36
C THR A 127 -13.62 -14.07 12.55
N LYS A 128 -14.14 -14.11 13.77
CA LYS A 128 -15.34 -13.34 14.18
C LYS A 128 -15.03 -11.84 14.27
N GLU A 129 -13.78 -11.48 14.54
CA GLU A 129 -13.30 -10.12 14.60
C GLU A 129 -12.77 -9.67 13.24
N TYR A 130 -12.91 -8.38 12.92
CA TYR A 130 -12.56 -7.76 11.66
C TYR A 130 -11.32 -6.90 11.81
N PHE A 131 -10.40 -6.98 10.86
CA PHE A 131 -9.10 -6.31 10.89
C PHE A 131 -8.92 -5.35 9.71
N GLY A 132 -8.21 -4.27 9.97
CA GLY A 132 -7.64 -3.36 8.96
C GLY A 132 -6.13 -3.56 8.88
N ASP A 133 -5.35 -2.47 9.05
CA ASP A 133 -3.91 -2.54 9.17
C ASP A 133 -3.51 -3.43 10.35
N CYS A 134 -2.60 -4.37 10.11
CA CYS A 134 -2.23 -5.33 11.15
C CYS A 134 -0.84 -5.94 10.96
N GLN A 135 -0.32 -6.45 12.06
CA GLN A 135 0.76 -7.43 12.08
C GLN A 135 0.15 -8.79 12.42
N LEU A 136 0.38 -9.80 11.59
CA LEU A 136 -0.10 -11.16 11.77
C LEU A 136 1.10 -12.11 11.89
N HIS A 137 1.05 -13.01 12.85
CA HIS A 137 1.90 -14.19 12.93
C HIS A 137 1.05 -15.44 12.78
N ILE A 138 1.46 -16.36 11.93
CA ILE A 138 0.79 -17.63 11.71
C ILE A 138 1.79 -18.71 11.33
N GLU A 139 1.69 -19.87 11.98
CA GLU A 139 2.47 -21.04 11.62
C GLU A 139 1.60 -22.07 10.92
N PHE A 140 2.11 -22.66 9.85
CA PHE A 140 1.39 -23.71 9.10
C PHE A 140 2.31 -24.89 8.80
N LYS A 141 1.70 -26.06 8.57
CA LYS A 141 2.40 -27.30 8.24
C LYS A 141 1.59 -28.06 7.20
N SER A 142 2.22 -28.37 6.07
CA SER A 142 1.62 -29.21 5.04
C SER A 142 1.57 -30.67 5.48
N PRO A 143 0.50 -31.41 5.15
CA PRO A 143 0.44 -32.85 5.38
C PRO A 143 1.48 -33.61 4.52
N PRO A 144 1.75 -34.89 4.77
CA PRO A 144 2.57 -35.69 3.87
C PRO A 144 2.10 -35.58 2.42
N PRO A 145 3.02 -35.59 1.42
CA PRO A 145 2.72 -35.14 0.05
C PRO A 145 1.72 -36.02 -0.71
N GLY A 146 1.47 -37.22 -0.29
CA GLY A 146 0.57 -38.14 -1.02
C GLY A 146 0.99 -38.31 -2.49
N GLN A 147 0.00 -38.47 -3.39
CA GLN A 147 0.22 -38.59 -4.84
C GLN A 147 -0.02 -37.28 -5.61
N ASN A 148 -0.48 -36.23 -4.94
CA ASN A 148 -0.79 -34.93 -5.56
C ASN A 148 0.46 -34.14 -5.87
N ASN A 149 0.36 -33.26 -6.88
CA ASN A 149 1.42 -32.35 -7.31
C ASN A 149 0.86 -30.94 -7.53
N GLY A 150 1.76 -29.97 -7.61
CA GLY A 150 1.41 -28.58 -7.89
C GLY A 150 0.39 -28.02 -6.90
N GLN A 151 -0.65 -27.42 -7.39
CA GLN A 151 -1.70 -26.80 -6.57
C GLN A 151 -2.59 -27.80 -5.80
N GLY A 152 -2.50 -29.08 -6.05
CA GLY A 152 -3.20 -30.12 -5.30
C GLY A 152 -2.47 -30.63 -4.06
N ARG A 153 -1.30 -30.05 -3.71
CA ARG A 153 -0.42 -30.57 -2.68
C ARG A 153 -0.27 -29.58 -1.52
N GLY A 154 -0.89 -29.89 -0.37
CA GLY A 154 -0.80 -29.06 0.83
C GLY A 154 -1.33 -27.65 0.63
N ASN A 155 -2.36 -27.48 -0.19
CA ASN A 155 -2.89 -26.18 -0.58
C ASN A 155 -3.87 -25.63 0.46
N SER A 156 -3.69 -24.36 0.77
CA SER A 156 -4.55 -23.49 1.55
C SER A 156 -4.24 -22.04 1.21
N GLY A 157 -4.88 -21.08 1.86
CA GLY A 157 -4.62 -19.66 1.71
C GLY A 157 -4.88 -18.91 3.00
N VAL A 158 -4.05 -17.91 3.30
CA VAL A 158 -4.27 -16.90 4.33
C VAL A 158 -4.82 -15.66 3.65
N PHE A 159 -6.12 -15.38 3.84
CA PHE A 159 -6.79 -14.25 3.19
C PHE A 159 -6.88 -13.07 4.15
N LEU A 160 -6.04 -12.06 3.93
CA LEU A 160 -6.14 -10.76 4.60
C LEU A 160 -7.46 -10.11 4.16
N GLN A 161 -8.25 -9.65 5.13
CA GLN A 161 -9.57 -9.05 4.88
C GLN A 161 -10.46 -9.92 3.96
N ASN A 162 -10.41 -11.24 4.11
CA ASN A 162 -11.20 -12.22 3.35
C ASN A 162 -11.14 -12.04 1.81
N THR A 163 -10.10 -11.40 1.31
CA THR A 163 -10.03 -10.93 -0.08
C THR A 163 -8.67 -11.13 -0.73
N TYR A 164 -7.59 -10.98 0.05
CA TYR A 164 -6.22 -10.90 -0.45
C TYR A 164 -5.41 -12.08 0.03
N GLU A 165 -5.13 -13.00 -0.87
CA GLU A 165 -4.51 -14.28 -0.55
C GLU A 165 -2.99 -14.23 -0.52
N LEU A 166 -2.43 -14.61 0.63
CA LEU A 166 -1.08 -15.09 0.78
C LEU A 166 -1.12 -16.62 0.71
N GLN A 167 -0.48 -17.17 -0.32
CA GLN A 167 -0.55 -18.59 -0.64
C GLN A 167 0.11 -19.47 0.41
N VAL A 168 -0.61 -20.51 0.83
CA VAL A 168 -0.10 -21.67 1.57
C VAL A 168 -0.07 -22.87 0.65
N LEU A 169 1.09 -23.49 0.52
CA LEU A 169 1.30 -24.64 -0.34
C LEU A 169 2.46 -25.49 0.21
N ASP A 170 2.47 -26.78 -0.07
CA ASP A 170 3.70 -27.56 0.11
C ASP A 170 4.74 -27.12 -0.92
N GLY A 171 5.86 -26.56 -0.46
CA GLY A 171 6.97 -26.08 -1.28
C GLY A 171 8.07 -27.12 -1.53
N ASP A 172 8.07 -28.25 -0.81
CA ASP A 172 9.16 -29.22 -0.86
C ASP A 172 9.17 -30.00 -2.19
N ASN A 173 10.05 -29.60 -3.12
CA ASN A 173 10.15 -30.18 -4.46
C ASN A 173 8.80 -30.23 -5.21
N ASN A 174 7.97 -29.22 -5.04
CA ASN A 174 6.65 -29.12 -5.64
C ASN A 174 6.60 -28.09 -6.78
N LEU A 175 6.71 -28.56 -8.01
CA LEU A 175 6.68 -27.68 -9.19
C LEU A 175 5.27 -27.14 -9.43
N THR A 176 5.16 -25.81 -9.47
CA THR A 176 3.95 -25.07 -9.81
C THR A 176 4.31 -23.74 -10.47
N TYR A 177 3.31 -22.96 -10.87
CA TYR A 177 3.56 -21.59 -11.36
C TYR A 177 4.04 -20.69 -10.23
N VAL A 178 5.09 -19.89 -10.49
CA VAL A 178 5.84 -19.15 -9.47
C VAL A 178 5.01 -18.13 -8.69
N ASN A 179 3.98 -17.55 -9.31
CA ASN A 179 3.07 -16.63 -8.65
C ASN A 179 1.86 -17.30 -7.97
N GLY A 180 1.92 -18.61 -7.76
CA GLY A 180 1.00 -19.43 -7.00
C GLY A 180 1.72 -20.46 -6.13
N MET A 181 3.06 -20.37 -6.01
CA MET A 181 3.82 -21.15 -5.05
C MET A 181 3.66 -20.59 -3.62
N VAL A 182 4.11 -21.32 -2.62
CA VAL A 182 4.10 -20.89 -1.22
C VAL A 182 4.72 -19.49 -1.08
N GLY A 183 4.07 -18.61 -0.30
CA GLY A 183 4.53 -17.22 -0.08
C GLY A 183 4.24 -16.24 -1.21
N SER A 184 3.60 -16.66 -2.30
CA SER A 184 3.14 -15.72 -3.33
C SER A 184 1.91 -14.93 -2.88
N ILE A 185 1.79 -13.68 -3.35
CA ILE A 185 0.49 -13.03 -3.42
C ILE A 185 -0.20 -13.60 -4.64
N TYR A 186 -1.22 -14.45 -4.40
CA TYR A 186 -1.75 -15.36 -5.38
C TYR A 186 -2.06 -14.70 -6.72
N LYS A 187 -1.39 -15.19 -7.77
CA LYS A 187 -1.44 -14.70 -9.16
C LYS A 187 -1.04 -13.23 -9.37
N GLN A 188 -0.47 -12.58 -8.36
CA GLN A 188 0.01 -11.20 -8.51
C GLN A 188 1.53 -11.07 -8.36
N SER A 189 2.15 -11.75 -7.37
CA SER A 189 3.58 -11.65 -7.10
C SER A 189 4.14 -13.00 -6.66
N ALA A 190 5.23 -13.44 -7.26
CA ALA A 190 6.03 -14.53 -6.73
C ALA A 190 6.81 -14.06 -5.47
N PRO A 191 7.18 -14.95 -4.55
CA PRO A 191 8.11 -14.61 -3.49
C PRO A 191 9.49 -14.24 -4.07
N LEU A 192 10.22 -13.35 -3.37
CA LEU A 192 11.57 -12.92 -3.77
C LEU A 192 12.58 -14.07 -3.76
N VAL A 193 12.41 -14.98 -2.82
CA VAL A 193 13.20 -16.21 -2.63
C VAL A 193 12.28 -17.28 -2.02
N ASP A 194 12.71 -18.54 -2.06
CA ASP A 194 11.98 -19.66 -1.47
C ASP A 194 12.70 -20.17 -0.21
N PRO A 195 12.26 -19.78 0.99
CA PRO A 195 12.83 -20.26 2.24
C PRO A 195 12.04 -21.43 2.84
N TYR A 196 11.23 -22.14 2.06
CA TYR A 196 10.49 -23.30 2.52
C TYR A 196 11.48 -24.39 2.99
N THR A 197 11.27 -24.95 4.18
CA THR A 197 12.20 -25.91 4.74
C THR A 197 11.95 -27.32 4.19
N LYS A 198 10.93 -27.99 4.71
CA LYS A 198 10.59 -29.36 4.33
C LYS A 198 9.13 -29.66 4.59
N ASN A 199 8.57 -30.57 3.82
CA ASN A 199 7.23 -31.09 4.07
C ASN A 199 7.13 -31.72 5.47
N GLY A 200 6.05 -31.46 6.18
CA GLY A 200 5.81 -31.90 7.54
C GLY A 200 6.50 -31.07 8.63
N GLU A 201 7.34 -30.11 8.26
CA GLU A 201 7.90 -29.12 9.18
C GLU A 201 7.02 -27.86 9.26
N TRP A 202 7.09 -27.17 10.39
CA TRP A 202 6.37 -25.92 10.58
C TRP A 202 7.03 -24.79 9.77
N GLN A 203 6.22 -24.09 9.00
CA GLN A 203 6.56 -22.87 8.29
C GLN A 203 5.94 -21.70 9.02
N VAL A 204 6.61 -20.57 9.03
CA VAL A 204 6.19 -19.38 9.74
C VAL A 204 5.99 -18.22 8.76
N TYR A 205 4.84 -17.57 8.83
CA TYR A 205 4.63 -16.26 8.22
C TYR A 205 4.53 -15.18 9.29
N ASP A 206 5.39 -14.16 9.20
CA ASP A 206 5.23 -12.86 9.82
C ASP A 206 4.80 -11.86 8.75
N VAL A 207 3.59 -11.35 8.87
CA VAL A 207 2.94 -10.50 7.86
C VAL A 207 2.71 -9.10 8.42
N TYR A 208 3.11 -8.09 7.66
CA TYR A 208 2.80 -6.70 7.92
C TYR A 208 1.88 -6.20 6.80
N TRP A 209 0.63 -5.96 7.18
CA TRP A 209 -0.45 -5.62 6.26
C TRP A 209 -0.90 -4.19 6.43
N LYS A 210 -1.00 -3.48 5.34
CA LYS A 210 -1.67 -2.20 5.25
C LYS A 210 -2.88 -2.34 4.34
N ALA A 211 -4.07 -2.07 4.89
CA ALA A 211 -5.33 -2.19 4.18
C ALA A 211 -5.46 -1.14 3.06
N PRO A 212 -6.23 -1.42 2.01
CA PRO A 212 -6.53 -0.42 1.00
C PRO A 212 -7.41 0.69 1.60
N VAL A 213 -7.24 1.89 1.09
CA VAL A 213 -8.04 3.05 1.51
C VAL A 213 -8.92 3.50 0.35
N PHE A 214 -10.20 3.70 0.64
CA PHE A 214 -11.18 4.21 -0.31
C PHE A 214 -11.77 5.53 0.20
N ASN A 215 -12.20 6.42 -0.72
CA ASN A 215 -12.97 7.60 -0.38
C ASN A 215 -14.47 7.28 -0.19
N GLY A 216 -15.28 8.29 0.09
CA GLY A 216 -16.71 8.13 0.30
C GLY A 216 -17.49 7.69 -0.96
N GLU A 217 -16.94 7.91 -2.15
CA GLU A 217 -17.46 7.50 -3.45
C GLU A 217 -17.01 6.08 -3.85
N GLY A 218 -16.13 5.45 -3.04
CA GLY A 218 -15.62 4.11 -3.29
C GLY A 218 -14.41 4.07 -4.23
N GLU A 219 -13.78 5.20 -4.51
CA GLU A 219 -12.56 5.26 -5.31
C GLU A 219 -11.34 4.90 -4.45
N LEU A 220 -10.40 4.17 -5.04
CA LEU A 220 -9.17 3.77 -4.37
C LEU A 220 -8.22 4.96 -4.19
N LEU A 221 -7.94 5.33 -2.95
CA LEU A 221 -6.96 6.36 -2.58
C LEU A 221 -5.56 5.77 -2.38
N SER A 222 -5.48 4.56 -1.84
CA SER A 222 -4.22 3.85 -1.62
C SER A 222 -4.43 2.36 -1.78
N PRO A 223 -3.56 1.66 -2.52
CA PRO A 223 -3.62 0.20 -2.61
C PRO A 223 -3.28 -0.45 -1.26
N ALA A 224 -3.70 -1.69 -1.11
CA ALA A 224 -3.19 -2.54 -0.04
C ALA A 224 -1.69 -2.79 -0.24
N MET A 225 -0.94 -2.84 0.87
CA MET A 225 0.50 -3.12 0.86
C MET A 225 0.79 -4.31 1.78
N ILE A 226 1.68 -5.18 1.36
CA ILE A 226 2.07 -6.34 2.16
C ILE A 226 3.58 -6.51 2.21
N THR A 227 4.08 -6.78 3.41
CA THR A 227 5.44 -7.29 3.64
C THR A 227 5.30 -8.63 4.32
N VAL A 228 6.01 -9.65 3.84
CA VAL A 228 5.98 -11.00 4.41
C VAL A 228 7.40 -11.49 4.64
N VAL A 229 7.63 -11.95 5.86
CA VAL A 229 8.82 -12.70 6.25
C VAL A 229 8.40 -14.15 6.45
N MET A 230 9.04 -15.07 5.75
CA MET A 230 8.80 -16.51 5.90
C MET A 230 10.05 -17.16 6.48
N ASN A 231 9.90 -17.88 7.59
CA ASN A 231 11.01 -18.57 8.27
C ASN A 231 12.21 -17.63 8.55
N GLY A 232 11.95 -16.36 8.88
CA GLY A 232 12.96 -15.33 9.10
C GLY A 232 13.53 -14.69 7.83
N VAL A 233 13.07 -15.06 6.63
CA VAL A 233 13.55 -14.53 5.35
C VAL A 233 12.47 -13.66 4.69
N LEU A 234 12.83 -12.46 4.23
CA LEU A 234 11.94 -11.54 3.53
C LEU A 234 11.56 -12.09 2.16
N ILE A 235 10.27 -12.36 1.93
CA ILE A 235 9.76 -12.92 0.68
C ILE A 235 8.83 -11.97 -0.10
N GLN A 236 8.18 -11.02 0.58
CA GLN A 236 7.43 -9.92 -0.05
C GLN A 236 7.84 -8.63 0.64
N ASN A 237 8.26 -7.62 -0.13
CA ASN A 237 8.78 -6.36 0.41
C ASN A 237 7.88 -5.19 -0.01
N ASN A 238 7.00 -4.78 0.90
CA ASN A 238 6.09 -3.65 0.69
C ASN A 238 5.38 -3.70 -0.68
N TYR A 239 4.93 -4.91 -1.06
CA TYR A 239 4.33 -5.13 -2.38
C TYR A 239 2.94 -4.48 -2.46
N PRO A 240 2.69 -3.58 -3.44
CA PRO A 240 1.38 -3.01 -3.67
C PRO A 240 0.49 -4.01 -4.43
N LEU A 241 -0.59 -4.46 -3.78
CA LEU A 241 -1.54 -5.35 -4.42
C LEU A 241 -2.31 -4.62 -5.53
N LYS A 242 -2.71 -5.35 -6.55
CA LYS A 242 -3.49 -4.84 -7.69
C LYS A 242 -5.01 -4.99 -7.48
N GLY A 243 -5.44 -5.48 -6.32
CA GLY A 243 -6.81 -5.80 -5.95
C GLY A 243 -6.93 -7.20 -5.37
N HIS A 244 -8.14 -7.77 -5.34
CA HIS A 244 -8.38 -9.14 -4.90
C HIS A 244 -7.55 -10.16 -5.70
N THR A 245 -7.42 -11.37 -5.19
CA THR A 245 -6.60 -12.45 -5.76
C THR A 245 -7.50 -13.53 -6.41
N PRO A 246 -8.03 -13.31 -7.62
CA PRO A 246 -8.97 -14.25 -8.22
C PRO A 246 -8.26 -15.47 -8.80
N TYR A 247 -8.92 -16.64 -8.75
CA TYR A 247 -8.48 -17.82 -9.50
C TYR A 247 -8.51 -17.57 -11.02
N THR A 248 -9.54 -16.88 -11.50
CA THR A 248 -9.71 -16.53 -12.92
C THR A 248 -10.02 -15.04 -13.06
N GLY A 249 -9.41 -14.39 -14.03
CA GLY A 249 -9.60 -12.97 -14.32
C GLY A 249 -8.48 -12.08 -13.80
N LEU A 250 -8.68 -10.78 -13.89
CA LEU A 250 -7.70 -9.79 -13.45
C LEU A 250 -8.04 -9.29 -12.04
N PRO A 251 -7.02 -8.97 -11.24
CA PRO A 251 -7.22 -8.31 -9.95
C PRO A 251 -7.97 -6.98 -10.14
N LYS A 252 -8.88 -6.69 -9.21
CA LYS A 252 -9.56 -5.40 -9.13
C LYS A 252 -9.87 -5.08 -7.68
N TYR A 253 -9.94 -3.83 -7.35
CA TYR A 253 -10.43 -3.40 -6.05
C TYR A 253 -11.97 -3.28 -6.06
N THR A 254 -12.58 -3.71 -4.96
CA THR A 254 -13.97 -3.42 -4.61
C THR A 254 -13.92 -2.71 -3.26
N PRO A 255 -14.57 -1.57 -3.09
CA PRO A 255 -14.56 -0.84 -1.83
C PRO A 255 -15.04 -1.68 -0.65
N HIS A 256 -14.28 -1.67 0.44
CA HIS A 256 -14.64 -2.34 1.67
C HIS A 256 -13.94 -1.65 2.87
N GLY A 257 -14.43 -1.91 4.06
CA GLY A 257 -13.78 -1.52 5.33
C GLY A 257 -12.94 -2.66 5.92
N ARG A 258 -12.94 -2.74 7.26
CA ARG A 258 -12.35 -3.88 7.97
C ARG A 258 -13.15 -5.14 7.67
N LEU A 259 -12.46 -6.23 7.44
CA LEU A 259 -13.04 -7.54 7.15
C LEU A 259 -12.28 -8.63 7.94
N PRO A 260 -12.83 -9.86 8.06
CA PRO A 260 -12.16 -10.92 8.80
C PRO A 260 -10.86 -11.40 8.12
N LEU A 261 -9.98 -11.98 8.89
CA LEU A 261 -8.95 -12.88 8.41
C LEU A 261 -9.59 -14.23 8.12
N SER A 262 -9.31 -14.86 6.98
CA SER A 262 -9.82 -16.20 6.69
C SER A 262 -8.74 -17.16 6.22
N LEU A 263 -9.01 -18.45 6.46
CA LEU A 263 -8.18 -19.58 6.07
C LEU A 263 -8.99 -20.51 5.16
N GLN A 264 -8.37 -20.94 4.07
CA GLN A 264 -9.04 -21.72 3.03
C GLN A 264 -8.94 -23.21 3.30
N ASP A 265 -10.05 -23.93 3.13
CA ASP A 265 -10.04 -25.36 2.86
C ASP A 265 -9.92 -25.60 1.34
N HIS A 266 -8.84 -26.23 0.93
CA HIS A 266 -8.62 -26.63 -0.48
C HIS A 266 -8.52 -28.16 -0.62
N GLY A 267 -9.14 -28.91 0.29
CA GLY A 267 -9.22 -30.36 0.23
C GLY A 267 -7.99 -31.10 0.75
N THR A 268 -7.11 -30.44 1.49
CA THR A 268 -5.92 -31.03 2.12
C THR A 268 -5.84 -30.70 3.61
N GLU A 269 -5.31 -31.61 4.43
CA GLU A 269 -5.22 -31.47 5.89
C GLU A 269 -4.04 -30.59 6.32
N VAL A 270 -3.98 -29.35 5.82
CA VAL A 270 -3.01 -28.37 6.32
C VAL A 270 -3.32 -28.09 7.79
N ALA A 271 -2.28 -28.04 8.61
CA ALA A 271 -2.38 -27.70 10.02
C ALA A 271 -1.87 -26.29 10.29
N PHE A 272 -2.48 -25.62 11.25
CA PHE A 272 -2.10 -24.29 11.71
C PHE A 272 -1.92 -24.29 13.22
N ARG A 273 -1.03 -23.40 13.73
CA ARG A 273 -0.86 -23.14 15.16
C ARG A 273 -0.33 -21.74 15.41
N ASN A 274 -0.28 -21.32 16.67
CA ASN A 274 0.35 -20.07 17.12
C ASN A 274 -0.08 -18.89 16.25
N ILE A 275 -1.39 -18.60 16.21
CA ILE A 275 -1.94 -17.53 15.38
C ILE A 275 -2.27 -16.35 16.28
N TRP A 276 -1.61 -15.24 16.04
CA TRP A 276 -1.93 -13.99 16.73
C TRP A 276 -1.83 -12.79 15.76
N ILE A 277 -2.58 -11.75 16.10
CA ILE A 277 -2.65 -10.52 15.32
C ILE A 277 -2.62 -9.31 16.24
N ARG A 278 -2.07 -8.21 15.79
CA ARG A 278 -2.19 -6.91 16.45
C ARG A 278 -2.60 -5.86 15.46
N ASN A 279 -3.49 -4.95 15.88
CA ASN A 279 -3.90 -3.80 15.07
C ASN A 279 -2.74 -2.78 15.01
N LEU A 280 -2.62 -2.08 13.88
CA LEU A 280 -1.64 -1.03 13.64
C LEU A 280 -2.32 0.32 13.45
#